data_7b7effe3389d52f9b8f1f3b6616879ff
#
_entry.id   7b7effe3389d52f9b8f1f3b6616879ff
#
_cell.length_a   1.000
_cell.length_b   1.000
_cell.length_c   1.000
_cell.angle_alpha   90.00
_cell.angle_beta   90.00
_cell.angle_gamma   90.00
#
_symmetry.space_group_name_H-M   'P 1'
#
loop_
_entity.id
_entity.type
_entity.pdbx_description
1 polymer ?
#
loop_
_entity_poly.entity_id
_entity_poly.type
_entity_poly.pdbx_seq_one_letter_code
_entity_poly.pdbx_strand_id
1 'polypeptide(L)'
;MNTTVIVPIHEYNDELSLYVTKALETVIKQQGVDEIPKMVLVYPSELDEAIVGLRDSLIRKHSSGGTTHESFVLVKNDGKTDYQSQVNLGVKSVTTDYFSVLEFDDEYSDTYFKNVEQFIKAYPDIDVFLTMMIEVNEKNEGIKMTNETVWAQQFVGENGEMGYLNLNALKQYTDFKLSGGVIKKSEFENLGGYKSNIKLTFMYEFLLRALNNACKIYTIQKLGYKHLSTRQGSMFNTYLKEMPVEERKFWFETATKESNFMNDRPIDTSKLQSLVAK
;
A
#
# COMPACT_ATOMS: atom_id res chain seq x y z
N MET A 1 -3.35 8.74 17.84
CA MET A 1 -3.07 7.59 16.92
C MET A 1 -1.65 7.67 16.39
N ASN A 2 -0.91 6.55 16.31
CA ASN A 2 0.50 6.53 15.85
C ASN A 2 0.66 6.09 14.37
N THR A 3 -0.39 6.20 13.57
CA THR A 3 -0.38 5.82 12.16
C THR A 3 -1.02 6.93 11.32
N THR A 4 -0.36 7.34 10.24
CA THR A 4 -0.88 8.26 9.21
C THR A 4 -1.27 7.46 7.97
N VAL A 5 -2.33 7.85 7.28
CA VAL A 5 -2.75 7.24 6.00
C VAL A 5 -2.27 8.09 4.85
N ILE A 6 -1.57 7.50 3.89
CA ILE A 6 -1.20 8.13 2.63
C ILE A 6 -2.17 7.64 1.55
N VAL A 7 -2.75 8.56 0.80
CA VAL A 7 -3.66 8.27 -0.32
C VAL A 7 -3.08 8.89 -1.59
N PRO A 8 -2.43 8.08 -2.45
CA PRO A 8 -1.94 8.54 -3.73
C PRO A 8 -3.10 8.64 -4.73
N ILE A 9 -3.35 9.83 -5.26
CA ILE A 9 -4.42 10.11 -6.22
C ILE A 9 -3.76 10.59 -7.52
N HIS A 10 -3.72 9.75 -8.54
CA HIS A 10 -3.08 10.09 -9.81
C HIS A 10 -4.05 10.67 -10.85
N GLU A 11 -5.33 10.43 -10.67
CA GLU A 11 -6.43 10.92 -11.51
C GLU A 11 -7.68 11.13 -10.65
N TYR A 12 -8.55 12.03 -11.08
CA TYR A 12 -9.82 12.32 -10.40
C TYR A 12 -10.84 12.83 -11.42
N ASN A 13 -12.02 12.22 -11.42
CA ASN A 13 -13.17 12.60 -12.25
C ASN A 13 -14.46 12.20 -11.51
N ASP A 14 -15.62 12.46 -12.11
CA ASP A 14 -16.91 12.20 -11.47
C ASP A 14 -17.11 10.73 -11.09
N GLU A 15 -16.64 9.79 -11.89
CA GLU A 15 -16.72 8.35 -11.61
C GLU A 15 -15.80 7.98 -10.44
N LEU A 16 -14.54 8.41 -10.50
CA LEU A 16 -13.53 8.11 -9.49
C LEU A 16 -13.81 8.81 -8.15
N SER A 17 -14.52 9.94 -8.17
CA SER A 17 -14.89 10.67 -6.95
C SER A 17 -15.66 9.80 -5.95
N LEU A 18 -16.47 8.86 -6.44
CA LEU A 18 -17.21 7.92 -5.59
C LEU A 18 -16.28 6.94 -4.88
N TYR A 19 -15.28 6.40 -5.59
CA TYR A 19 -14.28 5.50 -5.01
C TYR A 19 -13.43 6.22 -3.98
N VAL A 20 -12.85 7.37 -4.35
CA VAL A 20 -12.01 8.17 -3.44
C VAL A 20 -12.79 8.58 -2.19
N THR A 21 -14.04 9.03 -2.36
CA THR A 21 -14.92 9.37 -1.21
C THR A 21 -15.12 8.17 -0.30
N LYS A 22 -15.44 7.01 -0.86
CA LYS A 22 -15.66 5.78 -0.11
C LYS A 22 -14.40 5.32 0.63
N ALA A 23 -13.25 5.33 -0.04
CA ALA A 23 -11.97 5.01 0.55
C ALA A 23 -11.67 5.88 1.78
N LEU A 24 -11.77 7.21 1.63
CA LEU A 24 -11.53 8.16 2.72
C LEU A 24 -12.57 8.01 3.86
N GLU A 25 -13.82 7.70 3.55
CA GLU A 25 -14.82 7.43 4.57
C GLU A 25 -14.52 6.20 5.41
N THR A 26 -13.81 5.19 4.87
CA THR A 26 -13.37 4.04 5.69
C THR A 26 -12.32 4.43 6.73
N VAL A 27 -11.54 5.48 6.49
CA VAL A 27 -10.62 6.05 7.48
C VAL A 27 -11.38 6.88 8.52
N ILE A 28 -12.34 7.71 8.06
CA ILE A 28 -13.11 8.60 8.93
C ILE A 28 -14.03 7.83 9.88
N LYS A 29 -14.61 6.71 9.42
CA LYS A 29 -15.62 5.93 10.16
C LYS A 29 -15.02 4.80 11.01
N GLN A 30 -13.72 4.82 11.27
CA GLN A 30 -13.07 3.79 12.09
C GLN A 30 -13.67 3.68 13.49
N GLN A 31 -13.83 2.43 13.92
CA GLN A 31 -14.42 2.10 15.22
C GLN A 31 -13.34 1.69 16.22
N GLY A 32 -13.56 2.07 17.49
CA GLY A 32 -12.69 1.67 18.59
C GLY A 32 -11.33 2.35 18.59
N VAL A 33 -11.27 3.55 18.04
CA VAL A 33 -10.15 4.47 18.10
C VAL A 33 -10.61 5.79 18.73
N ASP A 34 -9.73 6.44 19.48
CA ASP A 34 -10.05 7.72 20.14
C ASP A 34 -10.00 8.90 19.16
N GLU A 35 -9.13 8.79 18.16
CA GLU A 35 -8.94 9.79 17.10
C GLU A 35 -8.78 9.10 15.75
N ILE A 36 -9.34 9.70 14.70
CA ILE A 36 -9.12 9.23 13.34
C ILE A 36 -7.67 9.51 12.91
N PRO A 37 -7.07 8.63 12.09
CA PRO A 37 -5.73 8.89 11.55
C PRO A 37 -5.71 10.13 10.66
N LYS A 38 -4.60 10.85 10.66
CA LYS A 38 -4.35 11.89 9.64
C LYS A 38 -4.24 11.25 8.27
N MET A 39 -4.79 11.92 7.26
CA MET A 39 -4.76 11.51 5.86
C MET A 39 -3.90 12.47 5.05
N VAL A 40 -2.85 11.95 4.42
CA VAL A 40 -1.98 12.67 3.49
C VAL A 40 -2.47 12.36 2.07
N LEU A 41 -3.15 13.31 1.44
CA LEU A 41 -3.61 13.19 0.05
C LEU A 41 -2.51 13.71 -0.87
N VAL A 42 -1.96 12.85 -1.70
CA VAL A 42 -0.90 13.21 -2.67
C VAL A 42 -1.52 13.19 -4.06
N TYR A 43 -1.46 14.31 -4.77
CA TYR A 43 -2.16 14.46 -6.04
C TYR A 43 -1.46 15.46 -6.99
N PRO A 44 -1.63 15.35 -8.32
CA PRO A 44 -1.14 16.33 -9.28
C PRO A 44 -1.76 17.71 -9.05
N SER A 45 -0.97 18.78 -9.23
CA SER A 45 -1.42 20.15 -8.95
C SER A 45 -2.66 20.58 -9.73
N GLU A 46 -2.89 20.03 -10.92
CA GLU A 46 -4.09 20.29 -11.73
C GLU A 46 -5.39 19.78 -11.07
N LEU A 47 -5.30 18.88 -10.10
CA LEU A 47 -6.46 18.36 -9.36
C LEU A 47 -6.77 19.16 -8.08
N ASP A 48 -6.03 20.23 -7.78
CA ASP A 48 -6.10 20.95 -6.50
C ASP A 48 -7.51 21.40 -6.13
N GLU A 49 -8.22 22.05 -7.04
CA GLU A 49 -9.58 22.54 -6.79
C GLU A 49 -10.54 21.38 -6.45
N ALA A 50 -10.45 20.29 -7.20
CA ALA A 50 -11.29 19.11 -7.00
C ALA A 50 -11.01 18.42 -5.66
N ILE A 51 -9.73 18.26 -5.30
CA ILE A 51 -9.33 17.61 -4.04
C ILE A 51 -9.65 18.48 -2.81
N VAL A 52 -9.47 19.80 -2.92
CA VAL A 52 -9.92 20.74 -1.88
C VAL A 52 -11.43 20.66 -1.71
N GLY A 53 -12.20 20.64 -2.80
CA GLY A 53 -13.67 20.48 -2.77
C GLY A 53 -14.10 19.16 -2.13
N LEU A 54 -13.43 18.05 -2.45
CA LEU A 54 -13.66 16.74 -1.84
C LEU A 54 -13.42 16.77 -0.32
N ARG A 55 -12.24 17.27 0.12
CA ARG A 55 -11.91 17.42 1.54
C ARG A 55 -13.01 18.21 2.28
N ASP A 56 -13.39 19.38 1.76
CA ASP A 56 -14.36 20.26 2.39
C ASP A 56 -15.75 19.63 2.46
N SER A 57 -16.11 18.82 1.45
CA SER A 57 -17.34 18.02 1.47
C SER A 57 -17.32 16.96 2.59
N LEU A 58 -16.20 16.23 2.72
CA LEU A 58 -16.04 15.23 3.78
C LEU A 58 -16.07 15.86 5.18
N ILE A 59 -15.42 17.01 5.36
CA ILE A 59 -15.44 17.74 6.63
C ILE A 59 -16.89 18.14 6.97
N ARG A 60 -17.63 18.73 6.04
CA ARG A 60 -19.05 19.09 6.25
C ARG A 60 -19.90 17.87 6.62
N LYS A 61 -19.70 16.75 5.95
CA LYS A 61 -20.46 15.51 6.15
C LYS A 61 -20.17 14.84 7.49
N HIS A 62 -18.93 14.92 7.97
CA HIS A 62 -18.44 14.16 9.13
C HIS A 62 -17.97 15.06 10.30
N SER A 63 -18.35 16.33 10.33
CA SER A 63 -17.95 17.30 11.37
C SER A 63 -18.35 16.85 12.78
N SER A 64 -19.51 16.23 12.95
CA SER A 64 -19.97 15.67 14.24
C SER A 64 -19.11 14.50 14.74
N GLY A 65 -18.39 13.82 13.85
CA GLY A 65 -17.45 12.73 14.16
C GLY A 65 -16.01 13.21 14.39
N GLY A 66 -15.75 14.52 14.51
CA GLY A 66 -14.42 15.06 14.78
C GLY A 66 -13.53 15.26 13.54
N THR A 67 -14.08 15.09 12.34
CA THR A 67 -13.32 15.35 11.10
C THR A 67 -13.18 16.85 10.89
N THR A 68 -11.93 17.30 10.79
CA THR A 68 -11.56 18.73 10.64
C THR A 68 -10.54 18.92 9.52
N HIS A 69 -10.18 20.17 9.24
CA HIS A 69 -9.08 20.46 8.29
C HIS A 69 -7.75 19.83 8.73
N GLU A 70 -7.50 19.69 10.03
CA GLU A 70 -6.28 19.10 10.59
C GLU A 70 -6.21 17.58 10.37
N SER A 71 -7.33 16.95 10.02
CA SER A 71 -7.38 15.54 9.64
C SER A 71 -6.76 15.28 8.26
N PHE A 72 -6.55 16.33 7.46
CA PHE A 72 -6.05 16.23 6.09
C PHE A 72 -4.77 17.04 5.88
N VAL A 73 -3.79 16.43 5.24
CA VAL A 73 -2.59 17.09 4.71
C VAL A 73 -2.64 16.97 3.18
N LEU A 74 -2.70 18.10 2.50
CA LEU A 74 -2.76 18.13 1.04
C LEU A 74 -1.34 18.33 0.49
N VAL A 75 -0.89 17.39 -0.35
CA VAL A 75 0.46 17.39 -0.94
C VAL A 75 0.35 17.42 -2.45
N LYS A 76 0.69 18.56 -3.03
CA LYS A 76 0.75 18.73 -4.48
C LYS A 76 1.99 18.04 -5.05
N ASN A 77 1.80 17.33 -6.14
CA ASN A 77 2.86 16.64 -6.85
C ASN A 77 2.97 17.18 -8.28
N ASP A 78 3.98 18.00 -8.52
CA ASP A 78 4.30 18.55 -9.83
C ASP A 78 5.28 17.68 -10.63
N GLY A 79 5.62 16.52 -10.11
CA GLY A 79 6.58 15.59 -10.68
C GLY A 79 5.93 14.34 -11.26
N LYS A 80 6.51 13.20 -10.97
CA LYS A 80 6.02 11.90 -11.43
C LYS A 80 4.76 11.50 -10.67
N THR A 81 3.72 11.12 -11.40
CA THR A 81 2.40 10.71 -10.86
C THR A 81 2.26 9.21 -10.70
N ASP A 82 3.33 8.43 -10.92
CA ASP A 82 3.31 7.00 -10.60
C ASP A 82 3.12 6.77 -9.09
N TYR A 83 2.57 5.63 -8.76
CA TYR A 83 2.23 5.26 -7.38
C TYR A 83 3.44 5.38 -6.43
N GLN A 84 4.60 4.87 -6.84
CA GLN A 84 5.81 4.85 -6.03
C GLN A 84 6.27 6.26 -5.69
N SER A 85 6.33 7.14 -6.69
CA SER A 85 6.73 8.54 -6.53
C SER A 85 5.78 9.31 -5.63
N GLN A 86 4.48 9.08 -5.76
CA GLN A 86 3.48 9.72 -4.90
C GLN A 86 3.58 9.24 -3.45
N VAL A 87 3.73 7.94 -3.21
CA VAL A 87 3.91 7.42 -1.85
C VAL A 87 5.20 7.95 -1.23
N ASN A 88 6.33 7.90 -1.96
CA ASN A 88 7.61 8.43 -1.49
C ASN A 88 7.52 9.93 -1.14
N LEU A 89 6.74 10.70 -1.90
CA LEU A 89 6.48 12.11 -1.59
C LEU A 89 5.62 12.25 -0.33
N GLY A 90 4.55 11.48 -0.23
CA GLY A 90 3.61 11.51 0.89
C GLY A 90 4.26 11.19 2.23
N VAL A 91 5.20 10.22 2.26
CA VAL A 91 5.94 9.84 3.48
C VAL A 91 6.67 11.02 4.11
N LYS A 92 7.15 12.00 3.32
CA LYS A 92 7.82 13.20 3.84
C LYS A 92 6.91 14.06 4.71
N SER A 93 5.59 13.96 4.53
CA SER A 93 4.58 14.68 5.30
C SER A 93 4.01 13.88 6.48
N VAL A 94 4.43 12.62 6.65
CA VAL A 94 4.04 11.79 7.79
C VAL A 94 4.77 12.27 9.05
N THR A 95 4.02 12.49 10.13
CA THR A 95 4.56 12.92 11.43
C THR A 95 4.48 11.86 12.52
N THR A 96 3.87 10.71 12.22
CA THR A 96 3.73 9.54 13.11
C THR A 96 4.85 8.55 12.86
N ASP A 97 5.05 7.58 13.78
CA ASP A 97 6.09 6.55 13.63
C ASP A 97 5.77 5.56 12.51
N TYR A 98 4.48 5.37 12.24
CA TYR A 98 4.01 4.45 11.22
C TYR A 98 3.12 5.15 10.19
N PHE A 99 3.05 4.56 9.01
CA PHE A 99 2.08 4.95 8.00
C PHE A 99 1.50 3.72 7.31
N SER A 100 0.32 3.89 6.73
CA SER A 100 -0.31 2.92 5.83
C SER A 100 -0.68 3.60 4.52
N VAL A 101 -0.70 2.87 3.43
CA VAL A 101 -1.14 3.39 2.13
C VAL A 101 -2.52 2.83 1.81
N LEU A 102 -3.46 3.73 1.54
CA LEU A 102 -4.79 3.40 1.04
C LEU A 102 -4.86 3.74 -0.45
N GLU A 103 -5.04 2.74 -1.28
CA GLU A 103 -5.35 2.97 -2.69
C GLU A 103 -6.74 3.60 -2.80
N PHE A 104 -6.90 4.56 -3.69
CA PHE A 104 -8.09 5.43 -3.69
C PHE A 104 -9.41 4.72 -4.07
N ASP A 105 -9.34 3.49 -4.53
CA ASP A 105 -10.45 2.61 -4.86
C ASP A 105 -10.62 1.41 -3.91
N ASP A 106 -9.82 1.37 -2.83
CA ASP A 106 -9.81 0.33 -1.82
C ASP A 106 -10.47 0.78 -0.50
N GLU A 107 -10.61 -0.14 0.43
CA GLU A 107 -11.30 0.12 1.71
C GLU A 107 -10.58 -0.56 2.88
N TYR A 108 -10.49 0.14 4.02
CA TYR A 108 -10.17 -0.49 5.30
C TYR A 108 -11.41 -1.12 5.94
N SER A 109 -11.22 -2.18 6.72
CA SER A 109 -12.28 -2.70 7.60
C SER A 109 -12.57 -1.71 8.74
N ASP A 110 -13.78 -1.76 9.30
CA ASP A 110 -14.26 -0.80 10.31
C ASP A 110 -13.38 -0.72 11.58
N THR A 111 -12.64 -1.77 11.90
CA THR A 111 -11.78 -1.87 13.08
C THR A 111 -10.29 -1.99 12.74
N TYR A 112 -9.92 -1.59 11.53
CA TYR A 112 -8.55 -1.73 11.03
C TYR A 112 -7.53 -1.08 11.97
N PHE A 113 -7.66 0.21 12.26
CA PHE A 113 -6.68 0.95 13.07
C PHE A 113 -6.68 0.52 14.53
N LYS A 114 -7.82 0.13 15.09
CA LYS A 114 -7.87 -0.51 16.42
C LYS A 114 -7.00 -1.77 16.47
N ASN A 115 -7.11 -2.63 15.47
CA ASN A 115 -6.31 -3.85 15.39
C ASN A 115 -4.82 -3.52 15.20
N VAL A 116 -4.50 -2.63 14.27
CA VAL A 116 -3.12 -2.19 14.01
C VAL A 116 -2.46 -1.67 15.28
N GLU A 117 -3.10 -0.76 16.02
CA GLU A 117 -2.55 -0.24 17.26
C GLU A 117 -2.31 -1.30 18.34
N GLN A 118 -3.22 -2.28 18.44
CA GLN A 118 -3.03 -3.40 19.36
C GLN A 118 -1.78 -4.20 19.01
N PHE A 119 -1.55 -4.46 17.71
CA PHE A 119 -0.38 -5.20 17.25
C PHE A 119 0.91 -4.40 17.38
N ILE A 120 0.91 -3.10 17.05
CA ILE A 120 2.08 -2.23 17.28
C ILE A 120 2.48 -2.22 18.77
N LYS A 121 1.50 -2.16 19.69
CA LYS A 121 1.77 -2.20 21.13
C LYS A 121 2.28 -3.56 21.60
N ALA A 122 1.76 -4.65 21.05
CA ALA A 122 2.15 -6.01 21.42
C ALA A 122 3.52 -6.42 20.82
N TYR A 123 3.86 -5.90 19.66
CA TYR A 123 5.07 -6.24 18.88
C TYR A 123 5.81 -4.98 18.44
N PRO A 124 6.39 -4.21 19.37
CA PRO A 124 7.01 -2.90 19.08
C PRO A 124 8.30 -2.99 18.22
N ASP A 125 8.84 -4.18 18.08
CA ASP A 125 10.03 -4.48 17.28
C ASP A 125 9.73 -4.85 15.83
N ILE A 126 8.45 -4.86 15.43
CA ILE A 126 8.04 -5.12 14.05
C ILE A 126 8.11 -3.83 13.22
N ASP A 127 8.69 -3.94 12.03
CA ASP A 127 8.91 -2.83 11.14
C ASP A 127 7.82 -2.70 10.06
N VAL A 128 7.26 -3.85 9.65
CA VAL A 128 6.17 -3.91 8.66
C VAL A 128 5.09 -4.87 9.13
N PHE A 129 3.87 -4.36 9.22
CA PHE A 129 2.69 -5.20 9.44
C PHE A 129 1.92 -5.34 8.13
N LEU A 130 1.67 -6.57 7.70
CA LEU A 130 0.69 -6.87 6.68
C LEU A 130 -0.64 -7.20 7.36
N THR A 131 -1.76 -6.96 6.70
CA THR A 131 -3.07 -7.42 7.16
C THR A 131 -3.63 -8.44 6.17
N MET A 132 -4.46 -9.34 6.64
CA MET A 132 -5.23 -10.17 5.71
C MET A 132 -6.09 -9.26 4.83
N MET A 133 -6.11 -9.57 3.55
CA MET A 133 -6.80 -8.78 2.54
C MET A 133 -7.76 -9.68 1.76
N ILE A 134 -8.94 -9.15 1.45
CA ILE A 134 -9.87 -9.78 0.52
C ILE A 134 -9.83 -9.01 -0.81
N GLU A 135 -9.63 -9.71 -1.90
CA GLU A 135 -9.80 -9.16 -3.25
C GLU A 135 -11.26 -9.34 -3.67
N VAL A 136 -11.86 -8.28 -4.17
CA VAL A 136 -13.26 -8.27 -4.63
C VAL A 136 -13.35 -7.76 -6.06
N ASN A 137 -14.45 -8.11 -6.73
CA ASN A 137 -14.81 -7.53 -8.02
C ASN A 137 -15.70 -6.27 -7.84
N GLU A 138 -16.06 -5.61 -8.96
CA GLU A 138 -16.91 -4.42 -8.97
C GLU A 138 -18.32 -4.65 -8.36
N LYS A 139 -18.78 -5.91 -8.29
CA LYS A 139 -20.01 -6.29 -7.62
C LYS A 139 -19.84 -6.56 -6.13
N ASN A 140 -18.64 -6.31 -5.58
CA ASN A 140 -18.25 -6.60 -4.20
C ASN A 140 -18.30 -8.11 -3.85
N GLU A 141 -18.13 -8.99 -4.84
CA GLU A 141 -18.04 -10.43 -4.64
C GLU A 141 -16.57 -10.79 -4.38
N GLY A 142 -16.32 -11.63 -3.35
CA GLY A 142 -14.98 -12.08 -2.98
C GLY A 142 -14.36 -12.98 -4.06
N ILE A 143 -13.13 -12.68 -4.45
CA ILE A 143 -12.35 -13.47 -5.44
C ILE A 143 -11.38 -14.36 -4.71
N LYS A 144 -10.56 -13.82 -3.83
CA LYS A 144 -9.58 -14.55 -3.02
C LYS A 144 -9.17 -13.76 -1.79
N MET A 145 -8.52 -14.45 -0.86
CA MET A 145 -7.82 -13.83 0.26
C MET A 145 -6.31 -13.89 0.03
N THR A 146 -5.61 -12.87 0.50
CA THR A 146 -4.16 -12.79 0.48
C THR A 146 -3.61 -12.45 1.87
N ASN A 147 -2.29 -12.56 2.04
CA ASN A 147 -1.60 -12.37 3.31
C ASN A 147 -2.04 -13.38 4.40
N GLU A 148 -2.60 -14.52 3.99
CA GLU A 148 -2.88 -15.63 4.91
C GLU A 148 -1.57 -16.37 5.24
N THR A 149 -1.33 -16.64 6.51
CA THR A 149 -0.14 -17.38 6.95
C THR A 149 -0.44 -18.76 7.52
N VAL A 150 -1.70 -19.10 7.71
CA VAL A 150 -2.10 -20.39 8.27
C VAL A 150 -1.59 -21.56 7.42
N TRP A 151 -1.73 -21.47 6.10
CA TRP A 151 -1.23 -22.47 5.16
C TRP A 151 0.29 -22.44 4.95
N ALA A 152 0.90 -21.25 5.22
CA ALA A 152 2.34 -21.04 5.13
C ALA A 152 3.05 -21.24 6.47
N GLN A 153 2.41 -21.84 7.45
CA GLN A 153 2.93 -22.01 8.82
C GLN A 153 4.32 -22.63 8.86
N GLN A 154 4.63 -23.56 7.98
CA GLN A 154 5.95 -24.17 7.86
C GLN A 154 7.07 -23.22 7.42
N PHE A 155 6.71 -22.05 6.91
CA PHE A 155 7.64 -21.00 6.45
C PHE A 155 7.69 -19.81 7.41
N VAL A 156 6.88 -19.84 8.45
CA VAL A 156 6.75 -18.75 9.40
C VAL A 156 7.77 -18.95 10.51
N GLY A 157 8.77 -18.08 10.51
CA GLY A 157 9.77 -17.83 11.53
C GLY A 157 10.37 -19.04 12.26
N GLU A 158 11.61 -18.91 12.66
CA GLU A 158 12.33 -19.93 13.42
C GLU A 158 11.69 -20.23 14.80
N ASN A 159 10.86 -19.34 15.32
CA ASN A 159 10.23 -19.44 16.62
C ASN A 159 8.83 -20.10 16.59
N GLY A 160 8.36 -20.53 15.41
CA GLY A 160 7.04 -21.16 15.28
C GLY A 160 5.84 -20.23 15.54
N GLU A 161 6.04 -18.93 15.71
CA GLU A 161 4.96 -17.96 15.83
C GLU A 161 4.35 -17.69 14.47
N MET A 162 3.05 -17.94 14.34
CA MET A 162 2.30 -17.57 13.14
C MET A 162 2.31 -16.06 12.98
N GLY A 163 2.60 -15.61 11.75
CA GLY A 163 2.56 -14.20 11.38
C GLY A 163 3.91 -13.62 10.95
N TYR A 164 5.03 -14.11 11.47
CA TYR A 164 6.34 -13.68 11.00
C TYR A 164 6.64 -14.21 9.60
N LEU A 165 7.05 -13.32 8.70
CA LEU A 165 7.49 -13.69 7.36
C LEU A 165 9.01 -13.77 7.29
N ASN A 166 9.50 -14.73 6.53
CA ASN A 166 10.91 -14.85 6.21
C ASN A 166 11.14 -14.80 4.69
N LEU A 167 12.40 -14.64 4.31
CA LEU A 167 12.80 -14.48 2.91
C LEU A 167 12.42 -15.70 2.04
N ASN A 168 12.47 -16.91 2.60
CA ASN A 168 12.13 -18.13 1.87
C ASN A 168 10.63 -18.19 1.58
N ALA A 169 9.79 -17.80 2.55
CA ALA A 169 8.35 -17.71 2.35
C ALA A 169 8.00 -16.74 1.21
N LEU A 170 8.58 -15.54 1.21
CA LEU A 170 8.33 -14.55 0.16
C LEU A 170 8.84 -14.99 -1.22
N LYS A 171 9.97 -15.70 -1.30
CA LYS A 171 10.49 -16.20 -2.58
C LYS A 171 9.67 -17.35 -3.16
N GLN A 172 9.04 -18.14 -2.31
CA GLN A 172 8.18 -19.24 -2.77
C GLN A 172 6.74 -18.79 -3.05
N TYR A 173 6.24 -17.83 -2.27
CA TYR A 173 4.87 -17.34 -2.34
C TYR A 173 4.88 -15.84 -2.60
N THR A 174 4.81 -15.47 -3.86
CA THR A 174 4.85 -14.07 -4.31
C THR A 174 3.53 -13.33 -4.10
N ASP A 175 2.53 -13.96 -3.48
CA ASP A 175 1.17 -13.41 -3.30
C ASP A 175 1.01 -12.58 -2.03
N PHE A 176 2.06 -12.39 -1.23
CA PHE A 176 2.04 -11.42 -0.16
C PHE A 176 2.04 -10.00 -0.72
N LYS A 177 1.08 -9.20 -0.28
CA LYS A 177 0.87 -7.82 -0.77
C LYS A 177 1.01 -6.81 0.37
N LEU A 178 1.54 -5.67 0.02
CA LEU A 178 1.77 -4.56 0.95
C LEU A 178 0.59 -3.58 0.99
N SER A 179 -0.40 -3.72 0.07
CA SER A 179 -1.62 -2.91 0.08
C SER A 179 -2.34 -3.01 1.42
N GLY A 180 -2.66 -1.87 2.03
CA GLY A 180 -3.20 -1.82 3.39
C GLY A 180 -2.24 -2.28 4.49
N GLY A 181 -0.95 -2.47 4.20
CA GLY A 181 0.07 -2.74 5.21
C GLY A 181 0.44 -1.47 5.99
N VAL A 182 1.05 -1.66 7.16
CA VAL A 182 1.56 -0.58 8.01
C VAL A 182 3.07 -0.67 8.07
N ILE A 183 3.74 0.42 7.78
CA ILE A 183 5.19 0.49 7.65
C ILE A 183 5.73 1.50 8.65
N LYS A 184 6.78 1.12 9.36
CA LYS A 184 7.55 2.05 10.20
C LYS A 184 8.27 3.07 9.32
N LYS A 185 7.98 4.35 9.53
CA LYS A 185 8.48 5.44 8.68
C LYS A 185 10.01 5.43 8.60
N SER A 186 10.69 5.32 9.74
CA SER A 186 12.16 5.31 9.79
C SER A 186 12.76 4.20 8.93
N GLU A 187 12.17 3.01 8.95
CA GLU A 187 12.68 1.88 8.16
C GLU A 187 12.38 2.04 6.68
N PHE A 188 11.22 2.61 6.32
CA PHE A 188 10.94 2.94 4.92
C PHE A 188 11.96 3.95 4.35
N GLU A 189 12.29 4.98 5.13
CA GLU A 189 13.28 5.99 4.76
C GLU A 189 14.71 5.39 4.71
N ASN A 190 15.10 4.60 5.71
CA ASN A 190 16.38 3.90 5.76
C ASN A 190 16.58 2.96 4.54
N LEU A 191 15.51 2.30 4.12
CA LEU A 191 15.49 1.45 2.95
C LEU A 191 15.47 2.24 1.62
N GLY A 192 15.32 3.57 1.64
CA GLY A 192 15.29 4.43 0.45
C GLY A 192 13.94 4.51 -0.24
N GLY A 193 12.84 4.10 0.41
CA GLY A 193 11.49 4.17 -0.14
C GLY A 193 11.21 3.15 -1.23
N TYR A 194 10.15 3.37 -1.99
CA TYR A 194 9.87 2.56 -3.19
C TYR A 194 10.77 2.96 -4.36
N LYS A 195 11.28 1.98 -5.10
CA LYS A 195 12.05 2.21 -6.31
C LYS A 195 11.14 2.55 -7.49
N SER A 196 11.32 3.73 -8.06
CA SER A 196 10.45 4.28 -9.10
C SER A 196 10.63 3.63 -10.48
N ASN A 197 11.72 2.95 -10.71
CA ASN A 197 12.04 2.29 -11.99
C ASN A 197 11.59 0.82 -12.05
N ILE A 198 11.09 0.25 -10.95
CA ILE A 198 10.50 -1.10 -10.93
C ILE A 198 9.00 -0.96 -11.17
N LYS A 199 8.50 -1.49 -12.29
CA LYS A 199 7.06 -1.46 -12.59
C LYS A 199 6.30 -2.47 -11.71
N LEU A 200 5.41 -3.20 -12.14
CA LEU A 200 4.54 -4.19 -11.53
C LEU A 200 4.92 -4.74 -10.13
N THR A 201 6.19 -5.00 -9.85
CA THR A 201 6.66 -5.78 -8.68
C THR A 201 7.38 -4.96 -7.60
N PHE A 202 7.19 -3.65 -7.56
CA PHE A 202 7.90 -2.77 -6.62
C PHE A 202 7.55 -3.05 -5.14
N MET A 203 6.30 -3.43 -4.83
CA MET A 203 5.92 -3.82 -3.46
C MET A 203 6.61 -5.13 -3.04
N TYR A 204 6.67 -6.09 -3.94
CA TYR A 204 7.39 -7.34 -3.71
C TYR A 204 8.89 -7.11 -3.54
N GLU A 205 9.49 -6.26 -4.37
CA GLU A 205 10.88 -5.82 -4.21
C GLU A 205 11.12 -5.20 -2.84
N PHE A 206 10.24 -4.30 -2.40
CA PHE A 206 10.36 -3.65 -1.11
C PHE A 206 10.32 -4.65 0.05
N LEU A 207 9.38 -5.60 0.05
CA LEU A 207 9.31 -6.65 1.07
C LEU A 207 10.58 -7.52 1.11
N LEU A 208 11.11 -7.92 -0.05
CA LEU A 208 12.37 -8.66 -0.13
C LEU A 208 13.54 -7.83 0.41
N ARG A 209 13.62 -6.54 0.04
CA ARG A 209 14.68 -5.62 0.50
C ARG A 209 14.59 -5.40 2.00
N ALA A 210 13.40 -5.24 2.56
CA ALA A 210 13.19 -5.13 3.99
C ALA A 210 13.75 -6.36 4.72
N LEU A 211 13.41 -7.57 4.29
CA LEU A 211 13.95 -8.80 4.89
C LEU A 211 15.46 -8.99 4.67
N ASN A 212 15.99 -8.59 3.50
CA ASN A 212 17.45 -8.62 3.25
C ASN A 212 18.23 -7.68 4.17
N ASN A 213 17.56 -6.66 4.73
CA ASN A 213 18.13 -5.69 5.67
C ASN A 213 17.65 -5.91 7.12
N ALA A 214 17.27 -7.14 7.45
CA ALA A 214 16.89 -7.58 8.78
C ALA A 214 15.64 -6.90 9.38
N CYS A 215 14.82 -6.21 8.56
CA CYS A 215 13.52 -5.74 9.00
C CYS A 215 12.61 -6.93 9.32
N LYS A 216 11.79 -6.77 10.35
CA LYS A 216 10.82 -7.76 10.76
C LYS A 216 9.46 -7.48 10.14
N ILE A 217 8.91 -8.47 9.45
CA ILE A 217 7.60 -8.40 8.83
C ILE A 217 6.65 -9.36 9.53
N TYR A 218 5.49 -8.88 9.93
CA TYR A 218 4.47 -9.66 10.62
C TYR A 218 3.11 -9.51 9.94
N THR A 219 2.37 -10.60 9.77
CA THR A 219 1.01 -10.56 9.24
C THR A 219 -0.01 -10.62 10.37
N ILE A 220 -0.80 -9.56 10.51
CA ILE A 220 -1.95 -9.50 11.40
C ILE A 220 -3.03 -10.43 10.87
N GLN A 221 -3.36 -11.48 11.63
CA GLN A 221 -4.34 -12.52 11.24
C GLN A 221 -5.79 -12.02 11.40
N LYS A 222 -6.07 -10.85 10.86
CA LYS A 222 -7.40 -10.23 10.82
C LYS A 222 -7.62 -9.60 9.46
N LEU A 223 -8.82 -9.76 8.93
CA LEU A 223 -9.23 -9.09 7.70
C LEU A 223 -9.23 -7.58 7.93
N GLY A 224 -8.28 -6.89 7.32
CA GLY A 224 -8.04 -5.46 7.50
C GLY A 224 -8.29 -4.63 6.25
N TYR A 225 -8.20 -5.23 5.08
CA TYR A 225 -8.21 -4.50 3.82
C TYR A 225 -9.06 -5.19 2.76
N LYS A 226 -9.79 -4.39 1.97
CA LYS A 226 -10.55 -4.84 0.82
C LYS A 226 -10.00 -4.18 -0.43
N HIS A 227 -9.50 -4.98 -1.36
CA HIS A 227 -8.90 -4.55 -2.61
C HIS A 227 -9.84 -4.77 -3.79
N LEU A 228 -10.16 -3.70 -4.52
CA LEU A 228 -10.96 -3.77 -5.74
C LEU A 228 -10.09 -4.17 -6.93
N SER A 229 -9.92 -5.47 -7.14
CA SER A 229 -8.93 -6.01 -8.09
C SER A 229 -9.36 -5.97 -9.56
N THR A 230 -10.66 -5.76 -9.87
CA THR A 230 -11.18 -5.85 -11.24
C THR A 230 -11.59 -4.53 -11.86
N ARG A 231 -11.37 -3.38 -11.18
CA ARG A 231 -11.74 -2.07 -11.71
C ARG A 231 -11.11 -1.83 -13.07
N GLN A 232 -11.93 -1.43 -14.04
CA GLN A 232 -11.44 -1.03 -15.35
C GLN A 232 -10.56 0.23 -15.21
N GLY A 233 -9.42 0.26 -15.93
CA GLY A 233 -8.45 1.35 -15.85
C GLY A 233 -7.51 1.27 -14.63
N SER A 234 -7.64 0.27 -13.74
CA SER A 234 -6.62 0.09 -12.71
C SER A 234 -5.28 -0.25 -13.37
N MET A 235 -4.21 0.33 -12.85
CA MET A 235 -2.85 0.16 -13.37
C MET A 235 -2.42 -1.31 -13.36
N PHE A 236 -2.78 -2.04 -12.32
CA PHE A 236 -2.47 -3.47 -12.19
C PHE A 236 -3.22 -4.31 -13.24
N ASN A 237 -4.51 -4.06 -13.47
CA ASN A 237 -5.28 -4.76 -14.50
C ASN A 237 -4.77 -4.45 -15.91
N THR A 238 -4.37 -3.22 -16.15
CA THR A 238 -3.74 -2.81 -17.41
C THR A 238 -2.46 -3.60 -17.64
N TYR A 239 -1.59 -3.69 -16.66
CA TYR A 239 -0.37 -4.50 -16.76
C TYR A 239 -0.65 -6.00 -16.94
N LEU A 240 -1.66 -6.55 -16.28
CA LEU A 240 -2.00 -7.97 -16.45
C LEU A 240 -2.54 -8.28 -17.86
N LYS A 241 -3.25 -7.35 -18.49
CA LYS A 241 -3.82 -7.52 -19.83
C LYS A 241 -2.81 -7.23 -20.94
N GLU A 242 -2.02 -6.19 -20.79
CA GLU A 242 -1.16 -5.66 -21.85
C GLU A 242 0.28 -6.19 -21.78
N MET A 243 0.74 -6.58 -20.59
CA MET A 243 2.11 -7.03 -20.38
C MET A 243 2.24 -8.54 -20.65
N PRO A 244 3.08 -8.95 -21.62
CA PRO A 244 3.37 -10.37 -21.89
C PRO A 244 3.87 -11.11 -20.64
N VAL A 245 3.66 -12.42 -20.62
CA VAL A 245 4.08 -13.28 -19.50
C VAL A 245 5.59 -13.16 -19.24
N GLU A 246 6.38 -13.09 -20.32
CA GLU A 246 7.83 -12.96 -20.29
C GLU A 246 8.27 -11.64 -19.65
N GLU A 247 7.56 -10.55 -19.94
CA GLU A 247 7.82 -9.25 -19.32
C GLU A 247 7.46 -9.27 -17.84
N ARG A 248 6.33 -9.87 -17.46
CA ARG A 248 5.96 -10.04 -16.04
C ARG A 248 7.03 -10.84 -15.29
N LYS A 249 7.52 -11.93 -15.86
CA LYS A 249 8.60 -12.74 -15.31
C LYS A 249 9.89 -11.93 -15.14
N PHE A 250 10.26 -11.15 -16.16
CA PHE A 250 11.39 -10.22 -16.08
C PHE A 250 11.29 -9.28 -14.87
N TRP A 251 10.11 -8.69 -14.60
CA TRP A 251 9.91 -7.79 -13.47
C TRP A 251 10.01 -8.50 -12.12
N PHE A 252 9.58 -9.76 -12.00
CA PHE A 252 9.79 -10.55 -10.78
C PHE A 252 11.27 -10.90 -10.56
N GLU A 253 11.98 -11.29 -11.60
CA GLU A 253 13.42 -11.54 -11.54
C GLU A 253 14.19 -10.25 -11.18
N THR A 254 13.79 -9.13 -11.78
CA THR A 254 14.35 -7.81 -11.48
C THR A 254 14.11 -7.42 -10.02
N ALA A 255 12.90 -7.58 -9.50
CA ALA A 255 12.61 -7.30 -8.08
C ALA A 255 13.49 -8.12 -7.15
N THR A 256 13.65 -9.42 -7.44
CA THR A 256 14.52 -10.30 -6.64
C THR A 256 15.98 -9.84 -6.66
N LYS A 257 16.49 -9.43 -7.82
CA LYS A 257 17.87 -8.95 -7.97
C LYS A 257 18.06 -7.59 -7.28
N GLU A 258 17.17 -6.64 -7.56
CA GLU A 258 17.29 -5.26 -7.08
C GLU A 258 17.02 -5.14 -5.57
N SER A 259 16.33 -6.10 -4.95
CA SER A 259 16.13 -6.13 -3.49
C SER A 259 17.43 -6.24 -2.66
N ASN A 260 18.56 -6.57 -3.29
CA ASN A 260 19.87 -6.58 -2.63
C ASN A 260 20.53 -5.18 -2.59
N PHE A 261 19.92 -4.17 -3.18
CA PHE A 261 20.46 -2.81 -3.24
C PHE A 261 19.49 -1.81 -2.63
N MET A 262 20.00 -0.87 -1.85
CA MET A 262 19.18 0.15 -1.18
C MET A 262 18.68 1.23 -2.17
N ASN A 263 19.55 1.65 -3.07
CA ASN A 263 19.26 2.75 -3.99
C ASN A 263 18.58 2.27 -5.27
N ASP A 264 17.81 3.16 -5.87
CA ASP A 264 17.27 3.02 -7.21
C ASP A 264 18.42 2.96 -8.23
N ARG A 265 18.43 1.94 -9.07
CA ARG A 265 19.50 1.69 -10.04
C ARG A 265 18.90 1.60 -11.45
N PRO A 266 19.64 2.02 -12.48
CA PRO A 266 19.19 1.81 -13.85
C PRO A 266 18.94 0.32 -14.11
N ILE A 267 17.77 -0.02 -14.63
CA ILE A 267 17.40 -1.38 -15.00
C ILE A 267 17.70 -1.57 -16.49
N ASP A 268 18.50 -2.58 -16.80
CA ASP A 268 18.76 -2.96 -18.18
C ASP A 268 17.52 -3.65 -18.77
N THR A 269 16.77 -2.89 -19.57
CA THR A 269 15.57 -3.34 -20.27
C THR A 269 15.84 -3.84 -21.69
N SER A 270 17.10 -3.97 -22.11
CA SER A 270 17.48 -4.43 -23.47
C SER A 270 16.89 -5.81 -23.78
N LYS A 271 16.80 -6.67 -22.76
CA LYS A 271 16.16 -7.99 -22.90
C LYS A 271 14.65 -7.90 -23.20
N LEU A 272 13.95 -6.88 -22.70
CA LEU A 272 12.52 -6.69 -22.99
C LEU A 272 12.28 -6.35 -24.44
N GLN A 273 13.12 -5.54 -25.05
CA GLN A 273 13.00 -5.15 -26.48
C GLN A 273 13.12 -6.38 -27.38
N SER A 274 13.92 -7.37 -27.01
CA SER A 274 14.05 -8.62 -27.76
C SER A 274 12.89 -9.61 -27.52
N LEU A 275 12.14 -9.48 -26.44
CA LEU A 275 10.99 -10.33 -26.10
C LEU A 275 9.68 -9.81 -26.74
N VAL A 276 9.54 -8.50 -26.87
CA VAL A 276 8.35 -7.84 -27.46
C VAL A 276 8.42 -7.78 -28.99
N ALA A 277 9.62 -7.95 -29.58
CA ALA A 277 9.83 -7.96 -31.05
C ALA A 277 9.58 -9.34 -31.69
N LYS A 278 9.12 -10.32 -30.95
CA LYS A 278 8.70 -11.65 -31.42
C LYS A 278 7.19 -11.82 -31.35
#